data_7697410329c4ed84530664de7ae01c52
#
_entry.id   7697410329c4ed84530664de7ae01c52
#
_cell.length_a   1.000
_cell.length_b   1.000
_cell.length_c   1.000
_cell.angle_alpha   90.00
_cell.angle_beta   90.00
_cell.angle_gamma   90.00
#
_symmetry.space_group_name_H-M   'P 1'
#
loop_
_entity.id
_entity.type
_entity.pdbx_description
1 polymer ?
#
loop_
_entity_poly.entity_id
_entity_poly.type
_entity_poly.pdbx_seq_one_letter_code
_entity_poly.pdbx_strand_id
1 'polypeptide(L)'
;MIDNKKEKKEKITTCKQDLYIAMKQINYKWKVITMIIANCIFICLHISLFKINMNLNNIPFIKDLNNMTLNGLPIIGDVNIIHCIIYIISIVISIVSIYGFYMLLKALSKPYKAKTITGICKDLKIYYGEKSKRNLPIPITETKDKENSKITQMELYSNGTTIEDWEKEDRLKRFSQKFSRAVVGVEPHETDIDKMYLYYRKDYSEKTLFWKNSYLINDDCTLVLGENGIGKQETINLNDNPFLVIAGSSGSGKSIELMSLLMQNILKGNRVIIGEFSKGGVDFNKYWRNLKNCTIYTELDLFEGLFGYELSHELDVRKELLRINNCKNISDYNKKIETGEIKGEKLQRIIIALDEAGQIFTKSNDKKTEETLKYIRYNINKMFSTYRYCGIHAILATQVPSASIFTEEVRYNSDRICGKANKILSEMAIDSPKASTISKKSKGHFATSLGTEFQGYLFFEKDVFKNCEKQGADSNEHTTDN
;
A
#
# COMPACT_ATOMS: atom_id res chain seq x y z
N MET A 1 35.46 31.12 14.63
CA MET A 1 34.48 31.10 15.76
C MET A 1 33.24 30.28 15.48
N ILE A 2 32.80 30.18 14.22
CA ILE A 2 31.61 29.40 13.80
C ILE A 2 31.91 27.88 13.81
N ASP A 3 33.10 27.46 13.38
CA ASP A 3 33.50 26.04 13.37
C ASP A 3 33.59 25.41 14.79
N ASN A 4 34.11 26.14 15.74
CA ASN A 4 34.20 25.67 17.14
C ASN A 4 32.84 25.49 17.83
N LYS A 5 31.81 26.25 17.43
CA LYS A 5 30.43 26.08 17.90
C LYS A 5 29.73 24.86 17.28
N LYS A 6 30.04 24.57 16.03
CA LYS A 6 29.51 23.42 15.30
C LYS A 6 30.10 22.12 15.85
N GLU A 7 31.43 22.08 16.02
CA GLU A 7 32.15 20.93 16.62
C GLU A 7 31.72 20.64 18.06
N LYS A 8 31.45 21.68 18.86
CA LYS A 8 30.97 21.53 20.24
C LYS A 8 29.51 21.03 20.29
N LYS A 9 28.66 21.44 19.32
CA LYS A 9 27.29 20.96 19.20
C LYS A 9 27.24 19.49 18.74
N GLU A 10 28.11 19.08 17.81
CA GLU A 10 28.25 17.71 17.36
C GLU A 10 28.76 16.78 18.46
N LYS A 11 29.80 17.20 19.21
CA LYS A 11 30.29 16.44 20.37
C LYS A 11 29.21 16.24 21.44
N ILE A 12 28.37 17.24 21.72
CA ILE A 12 27.27 17.15 22.68
C ILE A 12 26.18 16.19 22.16
N THR A 13 25.89 16.19 20.85
CA THR A 13 24.89 15.30 20.25
C THR A 13 25.37 13.85 20.26
N THR A 14 26.63 13.62 19.90
CA THR A 14 27.25 12.28 19.96
C THR A 14 27.31 11.73 21.40
N CYS A 15 27.69 12.57 22.35
CA CYS A 15 27.72 12.19 23.78
C CYS A 15 26.32 11.88 24.33
N LYS A 16 25.26 12.60 23.90
CA LYS A 16 23.87 12.28 24.26
C LYS A 16 23.37 10.98 23.63
N GLN A 17 23.78 10.67 22.42
CA GLN A 17 23.43 9.40 21.75
C GLN A 17 24.14 8.21 22.41
N ASP A 18 25.45 8.35 22.72
CA ASP A 18 26.19 7.30 23.42
C ASP A 18 25.64 7.07 24.83
N LEU A 19 25.28 8.16 25.53
CA LEU A 19 24.65 8.08 26.85
C LEU A 19 23.26 7.41 26.76
N TYR A 20 22.44 7.74 25.75
CA TYR A 20 21.14 7.13 25.52
C TYR A 20 21.25 5.63 25.20
N ILE A 21 22.20 5.24 24.35
CA ILE A 21 22.47 3.84 24.03
C ILE A 21 22.97 3.10 25.30
N ALA A 22 23.88 3.72 26.05
CA ALA A 22 24.39 3.17 27.32
C ALA A 22 23.26 3.02 28.35
N MET A 23 22.42 4.05 28.54
CA MET A 23 21.26 3.99 29.45
C MET A 23 20.26 2.93 29.05
N LYS A 24 19.98 2.76 27.74
CA LYS A 24 19.10 1.73 27.26
C LYS A 24 19.68 0.32 27.44
N GLN A 25 20.98 0.15 27.28
CA GLN A 25 21.69 -1.10 27.58
C GLN A 25 21.70 -1.42 29.08
N ILE A 26 21.90 -0.40 29.94
CA ILE A 26 21.84 -0.53 31.39
C ILE A 26 20.43 -0.91 31.83
N ASN A 27 19.42 -0.17 31.39
CA ASN A 27 18.02 -0.46 31.71
C ASN A 27 17.59 -1.87 31.23
N TYR A 28 18.10 -2.31 30.09
CA TYR A 28 17.89 -3.67 29.61
C TYR A 28 18.55 -4.72 30.48
N LYS A 29 19.83 -4.51 30.85
CA LYS A 29 20.56 -5.41 31.77
C LYS A 29 19.84 -5.51 33.12
N TRP A 30 19.37 -4.39 33.67
CA TRP A 30 18.61 -4.37 34.91
C TRP A 30 17.27 -5.12 34.79
N LYS A 31 16.54 -4.96 33.71
CA LYS A 31 15.31 -5.73 33.45
C LYS A 31 15.58 -7.25 33.40
N VAL A 32 16.66 -7.66 32.74
CA VAL A 32 17.04 -9.08 32.68
C VAL A 32 17.40 -9.61 34.05
N ILE A 33 18.23 -8.85 34.84
CA ILE A 33 18.61 -9.23 36.18
C ILE A 33 17.37 -9.34 37.08
N THR A 34 16.48 -8.36 37.06
CA THR A 34 15.24 -8.38 37.84
C THR A 34 14.36 -9.61 37.51
N MET A 35 14.24 -9.96 36.24
CA MET A 35 13.47 -11.16 35.82
C MET A 35 14.15 -12.47 36.26
N ILE A 36 15.50 -12.54 36.24
CA ILE A 36 16.24 -13.71 36.74
C ILE A 36 16.00 -13.86 38.23
N ILE A 37 16.13 -12.79 38.98
CA ILE A 37 15.91 -12.78 40.44
C ILE A 37 14.48 -13.22 40.77
N ALA A 38 13.47 -12.68 40.07
CA ALA A 38 12.07 -13.05 40.26
C ALA A 38 11.83 -14.54 40.01
N ASN A 39 12.40 -15.12 38.95
CA ASN A 39 12.30 -16.54 38.68
C ASN A 39 13.00 -17.38 39.72
N CYS A 40 14.16 -16.99 40.21
CA CYS A 40 14.86 -17.67 41.31
C CYS A 40 14.02 -17.68 42.59
N ILE A 41 13.40 -16.56 42.95
CA ILE A 41 12.49 -16.44 44.10
C ILE A 41 11.30 -17.41 43.95
N PHE A 42 10.65 -17.46 42.77
CA PHE A 42 9.54 -18.38 42.53
C PHE A 42 9.96 -19.83 42.63
N ILE A 43 11.12 -20.20 42.11
CA ILE A 43 11.65 -21.58 42.24
C ILE A 43 11.93 -21.92 43.68
N CYS A 44 12.52 -21.01 44.44
CA CYS A 44 12.78 -21.21 45.88
C CYS A 44 11.49 -21.36 46.67
N LEU A 45 10.46 -20.55 46.38
CA LEU A 45 9.12 -20.67 46.97
C LEU A 45 8.48 -22.02 46.66
N HIS A 46 8.58 -22.48 45.42
CA HIS A 46 8.06 -23.78 45.03
C HIS A 46 8.72 -24.94 45.80
N ILE A 47 10.07 -24.91 45.92
CA ILE A 47 10.82 -25.94 46.66
C ILE A 47 10.46 -25.87 48.16
N SER A 48 10.28 -24.68 48.73
CA SER A 48 9.89 -24.48 50.12
C SER A 48 8.49 -25.03 50.39
N LEU A 49 7.53 -24.73 49.53
CA LEU A 49 6.16 -25.26 49.63
C LEU A 49 6.12 -26.79 49.52
N PHE A 50 6.94 -27.36 48.63
CA PHE A 50 7.07 -28.81 48.52
C PHE A 50 7.65 -29.45 49.80
N LYS A 51 8.68 -28.84 50.39
CA LYS A 51 9.22 -29.28 51.67
C LYS A 51 8.21 -29.18 52.81
N ILE A 52 7.44 -28.08 52.87
CA ILE A 52 6.39 -27.88 53.87
C ILE A 52 5.33 -28.97 53.70
N ASN A 53 4.92 -29.31 52.47
CA ASN A 53 3.97 -30.38 52.21
C ASN A 53 4.48 -31.75 52.74
N MET A 54 5.73 -32.06 52.51
CA MET A 54 6.35 -33.28 53.02
C MET A 54 6.39 -33.32 54.54
N ASN A 55 6.57 -32.18 55.21
CA ASN A 55 6.63 -32.14 56.67
C ASN A 55 5.26 -32.10 57.35
N LEU A 56 4.24 -31.53 56.70
CA LEU A 56 2.86 -31.49 57.22
C LEU A 56 2.26 -32.84 57.52
N ASN A 57 2.62 -33.87 56.75
CA ASN A 57 2.18 -35.25 56.99
C ASN A 57 2.74 -35.84 58.32
N ASN A 58 3.75 -35.27 58.89
CA ASN A 58 4.37 -35.69 60.12
C ASN A 58 3.87 -34.95 61.38
N ILE A 59 2.94 -34.01 61.21
CA ILE A 59 2.35 -33.26 62.33
C ILE A 59 1.19 -34.03 62.90
N PRO A 60 1.23 -34.41 64.24
CA PRO A 60 0.19 -35.24 64.87
C PRO A 60 -1.23 -34.66 64.68
N PHE A 61 -1.42 -33.36 64.82
CA PHE A 61 -2.69 -32.66 64.69
C PHE A 61 -3.34 -32.87 63.31
N ILE A 62 -2.55 -32.87 62.22
CA ILE A 62 -3.04 -33.10 60.85
C ILE A 62 -3.41 -34.55 60.64
N LYS A 63 -2.67 -35.43 61.26
CA LYS A 63 -2.93 -36.87 61.28
C LYS A 63 -4.25 -37.18 61.99
N ASP A 64 -4.49 -36.47 63.11
CA ASP A 64 -5.74 -36.62 63.86
C ASP A 64 -6.95 -36.02 63.11
N LEU A 65 -6.77 -34.87 62.40
CA LEU A 65 -7.82 -34.27 61.58
C LEU A 65 -8.24 -35.14 60.43
N ASN A 66 -7.30 -35.89 59.84
CA ASN A 66 -7.57 -36.82 58.74
C ASN A 66 -8.34 -38.10 59.23
N ASN A 67 -8.27 -38.39 60.54
CA ASN A 67 -8.92 -39.54 61.15
C ASN A 67 -10.28 -39.15 61.79
N MET A 68 -10.67 -37.88 61.81
CA MET A 68 -11.97 -37.48 62.35
C MET A 68 -13.13 -37.92 61.43
N THR A 69 -14.11 -38.60 62.06
CA THR A 69 -15.33 -38.98 61.41
C THR A 69 -16.51 -38.31 62.09
N LEU A 70 -17.53 -37.88 61.31
CA LEU A 70 -18.80 -37.44 61.80
C LEU A 70 -19.87 -38.43 61.34
N ASN A 71 -20.56 -39.08 62.30
CA ASN A 71 -21.57 -40.12 62.00
C ASN A 71 -21.06 -41.28 61.15
N GLY A 72 -19.79 -41.69 61.30
CA GLY A 72 -19.21 -42.81 60.57
C GLY A 72 -18.69 -42.46 59.14
N LEU A 73 -18.85 -41.22 58.71
CA LEU A 73 -18.26 -40.74 57.47
C LEU A 73 -17.04 -39.85 57.79
N PRO A 74 -15.89 -39.99 57.05
CA PRO A 74 -14.76 -39.11 57.25
C PRO A 74 -15.18 -37.67 56.96
N ILE A 75 -14.91 -36.74 57.87
CA ILE A 75 -15.23 -35.30 57.71
C ILE A 75 -14.40 -34.70 56.56
N ILE A 76 -13.23 -35.23 56.34
CA ILE A 76 -12.34 -34.96 55.24
C ILE A 76 -12.02 -36.34 54.65
N GLY A 77 -12.62 -36.64 53.46
CA GLY A 77 -12.34 -37.91 52.76
C GLY A 77 -10.82 -38.13 52.59
N ASP A 78 -10.41 -39.28 52.06
CA ASP A 78 -9.02 -39.69 51.83
C ASP A 78 -8.16 -38.66 51.06
N VAL A 79 -8.73 -37.57 50.58
CA VAL A 79 -8.06 -36.46 49.93
C VAL A 79 -7.84 -35.32 50.94
N ASN A 80 -6.63 -35.22 51.46
CA ASN A 80 -6.26 -34.16 52.35
C ASN A 80 -6.39 -32.81 51.66
N ILE A 81 -7.41 -31.97 51.99
CA ILE A 81 -7.71 -30.68 51.38
C ILE A 81 -6.49 -29.76 51.40
N ILE A 82 -5.69 -29.83 52.49
CA ILE A 82 -4.47 -29.04 52.62
C ILE A 82 -3.48 -29.41 51.52
N HIS A 83 -3.31 -30.71 51.25
CA HIS A 83 -2.45 -31.18 50.14
C HIS A 83 -2.96 -30.72 48.80
N CYS A 84 -4.26 -30.74 48.53
CA CYS A 84 -4.85 -30.26 47.31
C CYS A 84 -4.57 -28.76 47.12
N ILE A 85 -4.72 -27.93 48.20
CA ILE A 85 -4.43 -26.50 48.16
C ILE A 85 -2.93 -26.26 47.86
N ILE A 86 -2.02 -27.00 48.52
CA ILE A 86 -0.58 -26.86 48.28
C ILE A 86 -0.22 -27.27 46.85
N TYR A 87 -0.82 -28.30 46.29
CA TYR A 87 -0.64 -28.71 44.91
C TYR A 87 -1.14 -27.66 43.93
N ILE A 88 -2.30 -27.07 44.15
CA ILE A 88 -2.83 -25.99 43.33
C ILE A 88 -1.88 -24.78 43.35
N ILE A 89 -1.43 -24.36 44.53
CA ILE A 89 -0.46 -23.25 44.68
C ILE A 89 0.85 -23.60 43.94
N SER A 90 1.34 -24.82 44.05
CA SER A 90 2.55 -25.29 43.39
C SER A 90 2.42 -25.25 41.85
N ILE A 91 1.26 -25.63 41.30
CA ILE A 91 0.97 -25.55 39.87
C ILE A 91 0.95 -24.10 39.41
N VAL A 92 0.28 -23.21 40.15
CA VAL A 92 0.23 -21.77 39.83
C VAL A 92 1.65 -21.16 39.82
N ILE A 93 2.48 -21.45 40.82
CA ILE A 93 3.86 -20.99 40.87
C ILE A 93 4.67 -21.51 39.66
N SER A 94 4.46 -22.75 39.26
CA SER A 94 5.12 -23.36 38.08
C SER A 94 4.72 -22.64 36.79
N ILE A 95 3.43 -22.35 36.60
CA ILE A 95 2.94 -21.60 35.44
C ILE A 95 3.53 -20.21 35.39
N VAL A 96 3.56 -19.49 36.52
CA VAL A 96 4.14 -18.15 36.60
C VAL A 96 5.64 -18.18 36.30
N SER A 97 6.37 -19.19 36.78
CA SER A 97 7.80 -19.37 36.49
C SER A 97 8.07 -19.65 35.01
N ILE A 98 7.26 -20.49 34.37
CA ILE A 98 7.36 -20.78 32.92
C ILE A 98 7.08 -19.50 32.11
N TYR A 99 6.04 -18.74 32.46
CA TYR A 99 5.72 -17.47 31.81
C TYR A 99 6.84 -16.45 32.00
N GLY A 100 7.40 -16.32 33.22
CA GLY A 100 8.54 -15.46 33.50
C GLY A 100 9.77 -15.83 32.67
N PHE A 101 10.06 -17.13 32.52
CA PHE A 101 11.15 -17.62 31.67
C PHE A 101 10.90 -17.31 30.18
N TYR A 102 9.68 -17.49 29.70
CA TYR A 102 9.27 -17.10 28.33
C TYR A 102 9.49 -15.61 28.09
N MET A 103 9.06 -14.75 29.03
CA MET A 103 9.25 -13.31 28.92
C MET A 103 10.73 -12.91 28.95
N LEU A 104 11.55 -13.63 29.72
CA LEU A 104 13.02 -13.47 29.76
C LEU A 104 13.63 -13.80 28.38
N LEU A 105 13.29 -14.94 27.80
CA LEU A 105 13.76 -15.32 26.47
C LEU A 105 13.35 -14.29 25.40
N LYS A 106 12.11 -13.81 25.46
CA LYS A 106 11.62 -12.75 24.57
C LYS A 106 12.37 -11.43 24.75
N ALA A 107 12.72 -11.08 25.98
CA ALA A 107 13.51 -9.88 26.28
C ALA A 107 14.97 -10.03 25.80
N LEU A 108 15.58 -11.22 25.95
CA LEU A 108 16.94 -11.51 25.45
C LEU A 108 17.05 -11.50 23.93
N SER A 109 15.97 -11.80 23.21
CA SER A 109 15.97 -11.80 21.74
C SER A 109 15.99 -10.40 21.10
N LYS A 110 15.46 -9.37 21.78
CA LYS A 110 15.33 -8.01 21.23
C LYS A 110 16.66 -7.27 20.95
N PRO A 111 17.70 -7.32 21.79
CA PRO A 111 18.96 -6.62 21.51
C PRO A 111 19.76 -7.24 20.37
N TYR A 112 19.60 -8.55 20.13
CA TYR A 112 20.25 -9.20 18.99
C TYR A 112 19.74 -8.64 17.65
N LYS A 113 18.43 -8.43 17.51
CA LYS A 113 17.85 -7.80 16.33
C LYS A 113 18.32 -6.36 16.13
N ALA A 114 18.39 -5.58 17.19
CA ALA A 114 18.86 -4.20 17.13
C ALA A 114 20.31 -4.11 16.64
N LYS A 115 21.22 -4.93 17.16
CA LYS A 115 22.62 -5.01 16.72
C LYS A 115 22.73 -5.47 15.27
N THR A 116 21.90 -6.42 14.84
CA THR A 116 21.88 -6.92 13.47
C THR A 116 21.48 -5.81 12.50
N ILE A 117 20.45 -5.03 12.76
CA ILE A 117 19.98 -3.95 11.89
C ILE A 117 21.03 -2.86 11.77
N THR A 118 21.56 -2.37 12.89
CA THR A 118 22.62 -1.36 12.90
C THR A 118 23.88 -1.86 12.18
N GLY A 119 24.22 -3.15 12.33
CA GLY A 119 25.31 -3.79 11.60
C GLY A 119 25.09 -3.83 10.10
N ILE A 120 23.88 -4.19 9.64
CA ILE A 120 23.53 -4.20 8.22
C ILE A 120 23.55 -2.78 7.64
N CYS A 121 23.02 -1.80 8.35
CA CYS A 121 23.09 -0.39 7.96
C CYS A 121 24.54 0.09 7.78
N LYS A 122 25.44 -0.28 8.70
CA LYS A 122 26.87 0.02 8.58
C LYS A 122 27.49 -0.58 7.35
N ASP A 123 27.24 -1.86 7.08
CA ASP A 123 27.77 -2.59 5.92
C ASP A 123 27.28 -2.02 4.58
N LEU A 124 26.02 -1.59 4.53
CA LEU A 124 25.38 -1.04 3.34
C LEU A 124 25.59 0.47 3.19
N LYS A 125 26.37 1.09 4.08
CA LYS A 125 26.61 2.53 4.10
C LYS A 125 25.33 3.37 4.27
N ILE A 126 24.34 2.85 5.01
CA ILE A 126 23.13 3.57 5.42
C ILE A 126 23.46 4.26 6.74
N TYR A 127 24.09 5.42 6.66
CA TYR A 127 24.46 6.25 7.81
C TYR A 127 24.65 7.70 7.39
N TYR A 128 24.47 8.61 8.33
CA TYR A 128 24.79 10.02 8.17
C TYR A 128 26.17 10.32 8.79
N GLY A 129 26.95 11.21 8.14
CA GLY A 129 28.25 11.67 8.63
C GLY A 129 29.45 10.95 8.01
N GLU A 130 30.64 11.41 8.37
CA GLU A 130 31.92 10.90 7.86
C GLU A 130 32.32 9.55 8.49
N LYS A 131 33.27 8.86 7.84
CA LYS A 131 33.74 7.51 8.26
C LYS A 131 34.15 7.38 9.72
N SER A 132 34.61 8.47 10.35
CA SER A 132 35.02 8.51 11.75
C SER A 132 33.85 8.72 12.74
N LYS A 133 32.74 9.31 12.29
CA LYS A 133 31.55 9.66 13.11
C LYS A 133 30.26 9.29 12.39
N ARG A 134 30.00 7.98 12.28
CA ARG A 134 28.81 7.47 11.58
C ARG A 134 27.61 7.42 12.51
N ASN A 135 26.58 8.17 12.21
CA ASN A 135 25.28 8.07 12.85
C ASN A 135 24.45 7.01 12.12
N LEU A 136 24.19 5.90 12.79
CA LEU A 136 23.46 4.75 12.23
C LEU A 136 22.01 4.77 12.70
N PRO A 137 21.06 4.32 11.87
CA PRO A 137 19.68 4.11 12.29
C PRO A 137 19.60 3.14 13.47
N ILE A 138 18.77 3.47 14.47
CA ILE A 138 18.63 2.67 15.70
C ILE A 138 17.19 2.19 15.84
N PRO A 139 16.93 0.87 15.85
CA PRO A 139 15.59 0.34 16.06
C PRO A 139 15.08 0.61 17.48
N ILE A 140 13.83 1.07 17.56
CA ILE A 140 13.15 1.44 18.81
C ILE A 140 12.14 0.36 19.20
N THR A 141 11.13 0.16 18.34
CA THR A 141 10.03 -0.77 18.56
C THR A 141 9.73 -1.57 17.31
N GLU A 142 9.07 -2.70 17.50
CA GLU A 142 8.61 -3.58 16.43
C GLU A 142 7.15 -3.92 16.71
N THR A 143 6.27 -3.56 15.80
CA THR A 143 4.83 -3.81 15.89
C THR A 143 4.34 -4.47 14.62
N LYS A 144 3.26 -5.23 14.69
CA LYS A 144 2.58 -5.66 13.48
C LYS A 144 1.80 -4.48 12.93
N ASP A 145 1.83 -4.34 11.62
CA ASP A 145 1.02 -3.33 10.95
C ASP A 145 -0.46 -3.53 11.28
N LYS A 146 -1.18 -2.42 11.52
CA LYS A 146 -2.58 -2.46 11.96
C LYS A 146 -3.51 -2.91 10.82
N GLU A 147 -3.19 -2.52 9.60
CA GLU A 147 -3.99 -2.79 8.42
C GLU A 147 -3.61 -4.14 7.79
N ASN A 148 -2.33 -4.50 7.84
CA ASN A 148 -1.82 -5.74 7.28
C ASN A 148 -1.00 -6.54 8.30
N SER A 149 -1.65 -7.49 8.97
CA SER A 149 -1.02 -8.33 10.01
C SER A 149 0.18 -9.18 9.55
N LYS A 150 0.43 -9.28 8.23
CA LYS A 150 1.59 -9.98 7.64
C LYS A 150 2.83 -9.09 7.57
N ILE A 151 2.63 -7.79 7.64
CA ILE A 151 3.70 -6.80 7.64
C ILE A 151 4.07 -6.49 9.08
N THR A 152 5.35 -6.37 9.33
CA THR A 152 5.90 -5.89 10.59
C THR A 152 6.47 -4.52 10.35
N GLN A 153 6.02 -3.55 11.14
CA GLN A 153 6.51 -2.20 11.18
C GLN A 153 7.57 -2.08 12.27
N MET A 154 8.73 -1.58 11.93
CA MET A 154 9.80 -1.28 12.88
C MET A 154 10.06 0.21 12.91
N GLU A 155 9.85 0.81 14.06
CA GLU A 155 10.19 2.21 14.30
C GLU A 155 11.70 2.34 14.55
N LEU A 156 12.33 3.26 13.84
CA LEU A 156 13.77 3.54 13.94
C LEU A 156 14.00 5.03 14.23
N TYR A 157 15.04 5.36 15.01
CA TYR A 157 15.65 6.68 14.93
C TYR A 157 16.44 6.77 13.63
N SER A 158 16.15 7.80 12.82
CA SER A 158 16.81 8.05 11.52
C SER A 158 18.28 8.45 11.71
N ASN A 159 18.58 9.17 12.79
CA ASN A 159 19.90 9.73 13.10
C ASN A 159 20.51 10.48 11.92
N GLY A 160 19.67 11.23 11.17
CA GLY A 160 20.07 12.03 10.03
C GLY A 160 20.11 11.27 8.70
N THR A 161 19.77 9.97 8.66
CA THR A 161 19.60 9.26 7.39
C THR A 161 18.24 9.61 6.77
N THR A 162 18.21 9.73 5.45
CA THR A 162 17.00 10.01 4.67
C THR A 162 16.47 8.74 4.02
N ILE A 163 15.22 8.77 3.52
CA ILE A 163 14.64 7.66 2.76
C ILE A 163 15.49 7.35 1.53
N GLU A 164 15.99 8.39 0.84
CA GLU A 164 16.88 8.24 -0.29
C GLU A 164 18.15 7.44 0.05
N ASP A 165 18.70 7.60 1.27
CA ASP A 165 19.86 6.82 1.70
C ASP A 165 19.57 5.32 1.79
N TRP A 166 18.32 4.94 2.07
CA TRP A 166 17.90 3.56 2.10
C TRP A 166 17.60 2.98 0.70
N GLU A 167 17.11 3.82 -0.20
CA GLU A 167 16.71 3.40 -1.55
C GLU A 167 17.87 3.40 -2.57
N LYS A 168 18.96 4.13 -2.28
CA LYS A 168 20.15 4.16 -3.16
C LYS A 168 20.70 2.76 -3.47
N GLU A 169 21.10 2.53 -4.72
CA GLU A 169 21.91 1.37 -5.15
C GLU A 169 21.33 0.01 -4.73
N ASP A 170 20.02 -0.19 -4.81
CA ASP A 170 19.35 -1.43 -4.37
C ASP A 170 19.61 -1.79 -2.88
N ARG A 171 19.87 -0.80 -2.04
CA ARG A 171 20.20 -1.04 -0.61
C ARG A 171 19.10 -1.77 0.13
N LEU A 172 17.82 -1.46 -0.09
CA LEU A 172 16.71 -2.18 0.51
C LEU A 172 16.72 -3.68 0.15
N LYS A 173 17.01 -4.00 -1.11
CA LYS A 173 17.12 -5.40 -1.57
C LYS A 173 18.29 -6.12 -0.90
N ARG A 174 19.47 -5.48 -0.83
CA ARG A 174 20.64 -6.01 -0.13
C ARG A 174 20.40 -6.11 1.37
N PHE A 175 19.69 -5.13 1.95
CA PHE A 175 19.29 -5.17 3.35
C PHE A 175 18.39 -6.37 3.63
N SER A 176 17.38 -6.60 2.78
CA SER A 176 16.50 -7.77 2.86
C SER A 176 17.24 -9.09 2.87
N GLN A 177 18.24 -9.24 1.98
CA GLN A 177 19.08 -10.44 1.90
C GLN A 177 19.86 -10.68 3.20
N LYS A 178 20.50 -9.64 3.76
CA LYS A 178 21.26 -9.72 5.02
C LYS A 178 20.35 -9.89 6.24
N PHE A 179 19.16 -9.29 6.22
CA PHE A 179 18.18 -9.34 7.29
C PHE A 179 17.37 -10.64 7.29
N SER A 180 17.43 -11.42 6.20
CA SER A 180 16.63 -12.64 5.98
C SER A 180 15.12 -12.40 6.13
N ARG A 181 14.67 -11.21 5.74
CA ARG A 181 13.28 -10.76 5.72
C ARG A 181 13.06 -9.89 4.50
N ALA A 182 11.90 -9.98 3.90
CA ALA A 182 11.55 -9.12 2.78
C ALA A 182 11.25 -7.71 3.29
N VAL A 183 12.20 -6.79 3.18
CA VAL A 183 11.96 -5.36 3.43
C VAL A 183 11.17 -4.82 2.24
N VAL A 184 10.03 -4.23 2.53
CA VAL A 184 9.06 -3.78 1.53
C VAL A 184 8.98 -2.26 1.40
N GLY A 185 9.50 -1.52 2.37
CA GLY A 185 9.58 -0.07 2.28
C GLY A 185 10.16 0.58 3.53
N VAL A 186 10.46 1.87 3.38
CA VAL A 186 10.83 2.78 4.46
C VAL A 186 9.99 4.05 4.28
N GLU A 187 9.38 4.53 5.36
CA GLU A 187 8.58 5.75 5.35
C GLU A 187 9.00 6.68 6.48
N PRO A 188 8.82 8.00 6.33
CA PRO A 188 9.02 8.94 7.44
C PRO A 188 7.99 8.67 8.53
N HIS A 189 8.35 8.99 9.77
CA HIS A 189 7.38 8.96 10.85
C HIS A 189 6.42 10.16 10.73
N GLU A 190 5.13 9.95 10.98
CA GLU A 190 4.06 10.93 10.73
C GLU A 190 4.24 12.25 11.53
N THR A 191 4.78 12.17 12.76
CA THR A 191 4.85 13.31 13.68
C THR A 191 6.25 13.62 14.20
N ASP A 192 7.23 12.76 13.97
CA ASP A 192 8.59 12.87 14.55
C ASP A 192 9.64 12.82 13.43
N ILE A 193 10.21 13.95 13.08
CA ILE A 193 11.18 14.10 11.99
C ILE A 193 12.48 13.29 12.21
N ASP A 194 12.80 12.95 13.47
CA ASP A 194 13.98 12.16 13.81
C ASP A 194 13.75 10.65 13.70
N LYS A 195 12.54 10.24 13.31
CA LYS A 195 12.15 8.84 13.20
C LYS A 195 11.70 8.45 11.81
N MET A 196 11.72 7.14 11.58
CA MET A 196 11.22 6.51 10.35
C MET A 196 10.68 5.11 10.66
N TYR A 197 9.87 4.60 9.76
CA TYR A 197 9.38 3.24 9.80
C TYR A 197 10.06 2.38 8.74
N LEU A 198 10.57 1.21 9.15
CA LEU A 198 11.02 0.14 8.27
C LEU A 198 9.94 -0.95 8.24
N TYR A 199 9.38 -1.20 7.08
CA TYR A 199 8.38 -2.24 6.87
C TYR A 199 9.00 -3.50 6.30
N TYR A 200 8.68 -4.65 6.85
CA TYR A 200 9.17 -5.94 6.37
C TYR A 200 8.18 -7.08 6.63
N ARG A 201 8.28 -8.12 5.84
CA ARG A 201 7.51 -9.35 5.97
C ARG A 201 8.41 -10.59 5.94
N LYS A 202 7.83 -11.76 6.27
CA LYS A 202 8.60 -12.99 6.39
C LYS A 202 9.13 -13.49 5.03
N ASP A 203 8.37 -13.27 3.97
CA ASP A 203 8.63 -13.78 2.63
C ASP A 203 8.33 -12.76 1.54
N TYR A 204 8.86 -13.01 0.35
CA TYR A 204 8.61 -12.23 -0.88
C TYR A 204 7.44 -12.80 -1.68
N SER A 205 6.40 -13.36 -1.10
CA SER A 205 5.30 -13.89 -1.90
C SER A 205 4.64 -12.77 -2.71
N GLU A 206 4.95 -12.70 -4.00
CA GLU A 206 4.16 -11.93 -4.96
C GLU A 206 2.78 -12.59 -4.99
N LYS A 207 1.79 -11.94 -4.39
CA LYS A 207 0.40 -12.41 -4.45
C LYS A 207 -0.30 -11.68 -5.57
N THR A 208 -0.99 -12.40 -6.40
CA THR A 208 -2.03 -11.85 -7.24
C THR A 208 -3.09 -11.21 -6.33
N LEU A 209 -3.29 -9.91 -6.49
CA LEU A 209 -4.29 -9.16 -5.76
C LEU A 209 -5.59 -9.14 -6.57
N PHE A 210 -6.70 -9.42 -5.91
CA PHE A 210 -8.02 -9.36 -6.53
C PHE A 210 -8.79 -8.15 -6.03
N TRP A 211 -9.47 -7.48 -6.94
CA TRP A 211 -10.36 -6.36 -6.64
C TRP A 211 -11.48 -6.79 -5.68
N LYS A 212 -11.81 -5.90 -4.77
CA LYS A 212 -12.99 -5.99 -3.91
C LYS A 212 -13.75 -4.68 -3.99
N ASN A 213 -15.08 -4.74 -4.04
CA ASN A 213 -15.89 -3.52 -4.11
C ASN A 213 -15.71 -2.59 -2.89
N SER A 214 -15.26 -3.12 -1.75
CA SER A 214 -14.90 -2.32 -0.58
C SER A 214 -13.66 -1.43 -0.78
N TYR A 215 -12.89 -1.63 -1.85
CA TYR A 215 -11.76 -0.78 -2.20
C TYR A 215 -12.17 0.48 -2.96
N LEU A 216 -13.40 0.50 -3.51
CA LEU A 216 -13.92 1.66 -4.22
C LEU A 216 -14.07 2.84 -3.25
N ILE A 217 -13.36 3.92 -3.52
CA ILE A 217 -13.45 5.16 -2.74
C ILE A 217 -14.75 5.87 -3.11
N ASN A 218 -15.49 6.32 -2.09
CA ASN A 218 -16.81 6.92 -2.25
C ASN A 218 -16.73 8.41 -2.65
N ASP A 219 -16.11 8.67 -3.79
CA ASP A 219 -16.12 9.95 -4.50
C ASP A 219 -16.14 9.69 -6.01
N ASP A 220 -16.26 10.74 -6.83
CA ASP A 220 -16.35 10.62 -8.28
C ASP A 220 -15.01 10.74 -9.02
N CYS A 221 -13.89 10.98 -8.30
CA CYS A 221 -12.62 11.36 -8.91
C CYS A 221 -11.40 10.58 -8.43
N THR A 222 -11.43 9.92 -7.28
CA THR A 222 -10.28 9.17 -6.77
C THR A 222 -10.30 7.74 -7.27
N LEU A 223 -9.23 7.30 -7.90
CA LEU A 223 -9.07 5.93 -8.42
C LEU A 223 -7.98 5.22 -7.65
N VAL A 224 -8.19 3.94 -7.36
CA VAL A 224 -7.24 3.06 -6.69
C VAL A 224 -6.41 2.35 -7.75
N LEU A 225 -5.09 2.55 -7.73
CA LEU A 225 -4.14 1.88 -8.63
C LEU A 225 -3.86 0.44 -8.18
N GLY A 226 -3.66 0.23 -6.89
CA GLY A 226 -3.27 -1.06 -6.35
C GLY A 226 -2.79 -0.97 -4.91
N GLU A 227 -2.06 -1.98 -4.46
CA GLU A 227 -1.40 -1.97 -3.15
C GLU A 227 0.11 -1.83 -3.30
N ASN A 228 0.72 -0.94 -2.53
CA ASN A 228 2.16 -0.81 -2.45
C ASN A 228 2.79 -1.96 -1.63
N GLY A 229 4.12 -1.97 -1.54
CA GLY A 229 4.87 -3.02 -0.84
C GLY A 229 4.47 -3.21 0.63
N ILE A 230 3.92 -2.18 1.27
CA ILE A 230 3.46 -2.20 2.66
C ILE A 230 1.96 -2.48 2.82
N GLY A 231 1.25 -2.74 1.71
CA GLY A 231 -0.18 -3.07 1.73
C GLY A 231 -1.11 -1.86 1.82
N LYS A 232 -0.58 -0.64 1.66
CA LYS A 232 -1.40 0.57 1.54
C LYS A 232 -1.85 0.74 0.10
N GLN A 233 -3.06 1.26 -0.09
CA GLN A 233 -3.58 1.58 -1.40
C GLN A 233 -2.86 2.79 -1.98
N GLU A 234 -2.35 2.65 -3.19
CA GLU A 234 -1.90 3.76 -4.04
C GLU A 234 -3.08 4.29 -4.82
N THR A 235 -3.26 5.61 -4.81
CA THR A 235 -4.42 6.26 -5.42
C THR A 235 -4.00 7.45 -6.28
N ILE A 236 -4.86 7.80 -7.24
CA ILE A 236 -4.76 9.05 -8.00
C ILE A 236 -6.07 9.81 -7.89
N ASN A 237 -6.01 11.13 -7.99
CA ASN A 237 -7.18 11.98 -7.99
C ASN A 237 -7.26 12.75 -9.31
N LEU A 238 -8.32 12.52 -10.09
CA LEU A 238 -8.54 13.16 -11.38
C LEU A 238 -8.73 14.70 -11.29
N ASN A 239 -8.99 15.23 -10.10
CA ASN A 239 -9.02 16.68 -9.90
C ASN A 239 -7.61 17.30 -9.85
N ASP A 240 -6.61 16.54 -9.40
CA ASP A 240 -5.23 17.03 -9.31
C ASP A 240 -4.58 17.00 -10.69
N ASN A 241 -4.63 15.86 -11.36
CA ASN A 241 -4.13 15.67 -12.72
C ASN A 241 -5.24 15.15 -13.64
N PRO A 242 -5.54 15.86 -14.75
CA PRO A 242 -6.62 15.47 -15.64
C PRO A 242 -6.30 14.21 -16.46
N PHE A 243 -5.06 13.79 -16.47
CA PHE A 243 -4.56 12.70 -17.29
C PHE A 243 -3.81 11.66 -16.49
N LEU A 244 -3.96 10.42 -16.90
CA LEU A 244 -3.12 9.31 -16.46
C LEU A 244 -2.46 8.69 -17.68
N VAL A 245 -1.16 8.46 -17.64
CA VAL A 245 -0.44 7.72 -18.67
C VAL A 245 0.06 6.39 -18.09
N ILE A 246 -0.30 5.30 -18.75
CA ILE A 246 0.08 3.93 -18.40
C ILE A 246 1.08 3.41 -19.43
N ALA A 247 2.36 3.35 -19.08
CA ALA A 247 3.40 2.83 -19.96
C ALA A 247 3.88 1.43 -19.55
N GLY A 248 4.59 0.76 -20.44
CA GLY A 248 5.27 -0.52 -20.13
C GLY A 248 5.32 -1.47 -21.32
N SER A 249 6.23 -2.42 -21.27
CA SER A 249 6.37 -3.44 -22.31
C SER A 249 5.16 -4.34 -22.43
N SER A 250 5.02 -5.04 -23.57
CA SER A 250 4.01 -6.06 -23.75
C SER A 250 4.03 -7.09 -22.61
N GLY A 251 2.85 -7.47 -22.12
CA GLY A 251 2.70 -8.42 -21.01
C GLY A 251 3.05 -7.87 -19.62
N SER A 252 3.29 -6.56 -19.45
CA SER A 252 3.49 -5.92 -18.15
C SER A 252 2.23 -5.80 -17.30
N GLY A 253 1.04 -5.90 -17.90
CA GLY A 253 -0.26 -5.77 -17.23
C GLY A 253 -1.00 -4.47 -17.53
N LYS A 254 -0.52 -3.63 -18.48
CA LYS A 254 -1.12 -2.33 -18.82
C LYS A 254 -2.63 -2.37 -19.11
N SER A 255 -3.06 -3.26 -20.02
CA SER A 255 -4.48 -3.35 -20.39
C SER A 255 -5.35 -3.75 -19.20
N ILE A 256 -4.85 -4.62 -18.31
CA ILE A 256 -5.59 -4.99 -17.08
C ILE A 256 -5.67 -3.78 -16.14
N GLU A 257 -4.60 -3.02 -15.97
CA GLU A 257 -4.60 -1.82 -15.16
C GLU A 257 -5.56 -0.75 -15.74
N LEU A 258 -5.48 -0.51 -17.06
CA LEU A 258 -6.42 0.36 -17.74
C LEU A 258 -7.87 -0.07 -17.48
N MET A 259 -8.19 -1.34 -17.71
CA MET A 259 -9.54 -1.88 -17.47
C MET A 259 -9.96 -1.75 -15.99
N SER A 260 -9.04 -1.95 -15.04
CA SER A 260 -9.32 -1.76 -13.61
C SER A 260 -9.74 -0.33 -13.29
N LEU A 261 -9.07 0.65 -13.86
CA LEU A 261 -9.40 2.07 -13.68
C LEU A 261 -10.70 2.48 -14.38
N LEU A 262 -10.93 1.95 -15.57
CA LEU A 262 -12.20 2.16 -16.29
C LEU A 262 -13.38 1.52 -15.58
N MET A 263 -13.21 0.32 -15.03
CA MET A 263 -14.18 -0.37 -14.20
C MET A 263 -14.60 0.49 -13.00
N GLN A 264 -13.62 1.07 -12.28
CA GLN A 264 -13.90 1.95 -11.15
C GLN A 264 -14.72 3.17 -11.57
N ASN A 265 -14.38 3.79 -12.71
CA ASN A 265 -15.15 4.92 -13.25
C ASN A 265 -16.60 4.53 -13.56
N ILE A 266 -16.83 3.37 -14.16
CA ILE A 266 -18.19 2.86 -14.43
C ILE A 266 -18.96 2.64 -13.12
N LEU A 267 -18.34 2.03 -12.12
CA LEU A 267 -18.95 1.81 -10.79
C LEU A 267 -19.29 3.12 -10.07
N LYS A 268 -18.54 4.18 -10.32
CA LYS A 268 -18.81 5.54 -9.82
C LYS A 268 -19.92 6.28 -10.60
N GLY A 269 -20.44 5.67 -11.66
CA GLY A 269 -21.43 6.28 -12.53
C GLY A 269 -20.85 7.24 -13.56
N ASN A 270 -19.54 7.30 -13.73
CA ASN A 270 -18.88 8.11 -14.75
C ASN A 270 -19.09 7.53 -16.15
N ARG A 271 -19.08 8.40 -17.17
CA ARG A 271 -19.12 7.97 -18.57
C ARG A 271 -17.74 7.61 -19.06
N VAL A 272 -17.60 6.43 -19.65
CA VAL A 272 -16.35 5.90 -20.21
C VAL A 272 -16.44 5.78 -21.72
N ILE A 273 -15.43 6.34 -22.41
CA ILE A 273 -15.32 6.31 -23.88
C ILE A 273 -13.95 5.69 -24.20
N ILE A 274 -13.96 4.58 -24.92
CA ILE A 274 -12.77 3.78 -25.20
C ILE A 274 -12.46 3.83 -26.70
N GLY A 275 -11.25 4.24 -27.05
CA GLY A 275 -10.68 4.09 -28.40
C GLY A 275 -9.73 2.89 -28.42
N GLU A 276 -10.12 1.83 -29.12
CA GLU A 276 -9.31 0.63 -29.30
C GLU A 276 -9.29 0.27 -30.81
N PHE A 277 -8.24 0.74 -31.50
CA PHE A 277 -8.14 0.64 -32.97
C PHE A 277 -7.24 -0.52 -33.41
N SER A 278 -6.38 -1.06 -32.51
CA SER A 278 -5.39 -2.07 -32.86
C SER A 278 -5.95 -3.46 -33.00
N LYS A 279 -6.91 -3.81 -32.17
CA LYS A 279 -7.48 -5.17 -32.08
C LYS A 279 -8.98 -5.20 -32.37
N GLY A 280 -9.56 -4.09 -32.86
CA GLY A 280 -10.98 -3.99 -33.17
C GLY A 280 -11.90 -4.23 -31.97
N GLY A 281 -11.47 -3.84 -30.77
CA GLY A 281 -12.26 -3.96 -29.56
C GLY A 281 -12.30 -5.35 -28.93
N VAL A 282 -11.39 -6.26 -29.30
CA VAL A 282 -11.38 -7.65 -28.79
C VAL A 282 -11.12 -7.74 -27.31
N ASP A 283 -10.28 -6.86 -26.75
CA ASP A 283 -9.96 -6.83 -25.33
C ASP A 283 -11.18 -6.42 -24.47
N PHE A 284 -12.15 -5.72 -25.06
CA PHE A 284 -13.39 -5.30 -24.39
C PHE A 284 -14.56 -6.21 -24.80
N ASN A 285 -14.78 -7.26 -24.05
CA ASN A 285 -15.74 -8.32 -24.32
C ASN A 285 -17.23 -7.87 -24.16
N LYS A 286 -18.16 -8.82 -24.23
CA LYS A 286 -19.61 -8.56 -24.14
C LYS A 286 -20.01 -7.81 -22.84
N TYR A 287 -19.32 -8.02 -21.73
CA TYR A 287 -19.66 -7.34 -20.47
C TYR A 287 -19.45 -5.83 -20.59
N TRP A 288 -18.37 -5.37 -21.20
CA TRP A 288 -18.09 -3.96 -21.46
C TRP A 288 -19.08 -3.34 -22.45
N ARG A 289 -19.41 -4.06 -23.52
CA ARG A 289 -20.31 -3.58 -24.58
C ARG A 289 -21.76 -3.40 -24.11
N ASN A 290 -22.16 -4.13 -23.08
CA ASN A 290 -23.50 -4.06 -22.51
C ASN A 290 -23.63 -3.01 -21.39
N LEU A 291 -22.57 -2.29 -21.03
CA LEU A 291 -22.64 -1.25 -20.01
C LEU A 291 -23.29 0.01 -20.54
N LYS A 292 -24.20 0.59 -19.73
CA LYS A 292 -24.93 1.81 -20.09
C LYS A 292 -24.01 3.02 -20.25
N ASN A 293 -22.97 3.10 -19.42
CA ASN A 293 -22.05 4.26 -19.34
C ASN A 293 -20.74 4.01 -20.12
N CYS A 294 -20.68 3.01 -21.01
CA CYS A 294 -19.47 2.68 -21.76
C CYS A 294 -19.77 2.70 -23.26
N THR A 295 -18.89 3.39 -24.01
CA THR A 295 -18.91 3.42 -25.47
C THR A 295 -17.53 3.03 -25.98
N ILE A 296 -17.48 2.11 -26.96
CA ILE A 296 -16.22 1.62 -27.53
C ILE A 296 -16.17 1.98 -29.00
N TYR A 297 -15.11 2.71 -29.37
CA TYR A 297 -14.81 3.09 -30.75
C TYR A 297 -13.69 2.23 -31.30
N THR A 298 -13.90 1.59 -32.43
CA THR A 298 -12.90 0.76 -33.13
C THR A 298 -12.45 1.38 -34.44
N GLU A 299 -13.13 2.44 -34.89
CA GLU A 299 -12.86 3.16 -36.14
C GLU A 299 -12.46 4.61 -35.83
N LEU A 300 -11.38 5.08 -36.49
CA LEU A 300 -10.83 6.42 -36.27
C LEU A 300 -11.79 7.53 -36.69
N ASP A 301 -12.48 7.38 -37.79
CA ASP A 301 -13.41 8.38 -38.33
C ASP A 301 -14.59 8.62 -37.36
N LEU A 302 -15.12 7.55 -36.77
CA LEU A 302 -16.16 7.66 -35.72
C LEU A 302 -15.65 8.33 -34.45
N PHE A 303 -14.41 8.01 -34.06
CA PHE A 303 -13.77 8.63 -32.89
C PHE A 303 -13.42 10.10 -33.14
N GLU A 304 -13.06 10.48 -34.36
CA GLU A 304 -12.89 11.88 -34.76
C GLU A 304 -14.20 12.65 -34.61
N GLY A 305 -15.32 12.08 -35.08
CA GLY A 305 -16.66 12.68 -34.95
C GLY A 305 -17.05 12.95 -33.49
N LEU A 306 -16.64 12.11 -32.56
CA LEU A 306 -16.87 12.33 -31.13
C LEU A 306 -16.29 13.70 -30.66
N PHE A 307 -15.07 14.04 -31.06
CA PHE A 307 -14.45 15.29 -30.69
C PHE A 307 -15.04 16.50 -31.40
N GLY A 308 -15.39 16.34 -32.69
CA GLY A 308 -15.87 17.43 -33.53
C GLY A 308 -17.27 17.90 -33.16
N TYR A 309 -18.09 17.04 -32.67
CA TYR A 309 -19.50 17.32 -32.42
C TYR A 309 -19.93 17.09 -30.98
N GLU A 310 -19.83 15.86 -30.46
CA GLU A 310 -20.43 15.47 -29.20
C GLU A 310 -19.71 16.09 -27.98
N LEU A 311 -18.40 15.91 -27.88
CA LEU A 311 -17.62 16.44 -26.76
C LEU A 311 -17.49 17.95 -26.81
N SER A 312 -17.44 18.56 -27.99
CA SER A 312 -17.40 20.01 -28.13
C SER A 312 -18.68 20.65 -27.59
N HIS A 313 -19.84 20.12 -28.00
CA HIS A 313 -21.14 20.56 -27.52
C HIS A 313 -21.29 20.35 -25.99
N GLU A 314 -20.97 19.15 -25.51
CA GLU A 314 -21.02 18.82 -24.07
C GLU A 314 -20.15 19.75 -23.25
N LEU A 315 -18.95 20.08 -23.73
CA LEU A 315 -18.03 21.02 -23.08
C LEU A 315 -18.64 22.41 -22.96
N ASP A 316 -19.28 22.92 -24.02
CA ASP A 316 -19.88 24.25 -24.01
C ASP A 316 -21.09 24.32 -23.07
N VAL A 317 -21.91 23.28 -23.06
CA VAL A 317 -23.02 23.13 -22.08
C VAL A 317 -22.48 23.16 -20.64
N ARG A 318 -21.45 22.36 -20.34
CA ARG A 318 -20.86 22.31 -18.99
C ARG A 318 -20.25 23.64 -18.56
N LYS A 319 -19.53 24.31 -19.45
CA LYS A 319 -18.97 25.65 -19.19
C LYS A 319 -20.07 26.63 -18.81
N GLU A 320 -21.17 26.61 -19.54
CA GLU A 320 -22.29 27.53 -19.28
C GLU A 320 -22.97 27.20 -17.94
N LEU A 321 -23.21 25.90 -17.64
CA LEU A 321 -23.74 25.46 -16.34
C LEU A 321 -22.86 25.91 -15.16
N LEU A 322 -21.55 25.74 -15.29
CA LEU A 322 -20.60 26.20 -14.25
C LEU A 322 -20.63 27.72 -14.09
N ARG A 323 -20.68 28.45 -15.21
CA ARG A 323 -20.70 29.91 -15.22
C ARG A 323 -21.97 30.48 -14.55
N ILE A 324 -23.17 29.99 -14.95
CA ILE A 324 -24.43 30.49 -14.40
C ILE A 324 -24.59 30.19 -12.91
N ASN A 325 -24.07 29.05 -12.47
CA ASN A 325 -24.16 28.63 -11.06
C ASN A 325 -22.98 29.07 -10.19
N ASN A 326 -22.10 29.94 -10.71
CA ASN A 326 -20.91 30.41 -10.01
C ASN A 326 -20.07 29.25 -9.41
N CYS A 327 -19.85 28.20 -10.22
CA CYS A 327 -19.06 27.02 -9.82
C CYS A 327 -17.68 27.08 -10.46
N LYS A 328 -16.64 26.75 -9.65
CA LYS A 328 -15.24 26.73 -10.11
C LYS A 328 -14.94 25.52 -10.99
N ASN A 329 -15.59 24.40 -10.74
CA ASN A 329 -15.40 23.14 -11.42
C ASN A 329 -16.60 22.20 -11.19
N ILE A 330 -16.57 21.03 -11.83
CA ILE A 330 -17.61 19.99 -11.71
C ILE A 330 -17.84 19.54 -10.28
N SER A 331 -16.79 19.41 -9.46
CA SER A 331 -16.92 18.97 -8.06
C SER A 331 -17.66 20.01 -7.22
N ASP A 332 -17.41 21.27 -7.45
CA ASP A 332 -18.14 22.38 -6.81
C ASP A 332 -19.62 22.38 -7.22
N TYR A 333 -19.89 22.23 -8.52
CA TYR A 333 -21.24 22.10 -9.07
C TYR A 333 -22.00 20.90 -8.46
N ASN A 334 -21.41 19.72 -8.50
CA ASN A 334 -22.04 18.51 -7.95
C ASN A 334 -22.30 18.60 -6.46
N LYS A 335 -21.39 19.25 -5.71
CA LYS A 335 -21.58 19.51 -4.28
C LYS A 335 -22.78 20.45 -4.02
N LYS A 336 -22.95 21.51 -4.81
CA LYS A 336 -24.09 22.43 -4.69
C LYS A 336 -25.43 21.75 -5.02
N ILE A 337 -25.43 20.81 -5.99
CA ILE A 337 -26.59 19.95 -6.23
C ILE A 337 -26.90 19.04 -5.01
N GLU A 338 -25.87 18.39 -4.45
CA GLU A 338 -26.04 17.52 -3.26
C GLU A 338 -26.58 18.25 -2.04
N THR A 339 -26.14 19.49 -1.83
CA THR A 339 -26.58 20.33 -0.71
C THR A 339 -27.93 21.03 -0.97
N GLY A 340 -28.48 20.90 -2.19
CA GLY A 340 -29.72 21.56 -2.59
C GLY A 340 -29.60 23.10 -2.80
N GLU A 341 -28.36 23.63 -2.87
CA GLU A 341 -28.09 25.03 -3.13
C GLU A 341 -28.48 25.43 -4.56
N ILE A 342 -28.31 24.50 -5.52
CA ILE A 342 -28.77 24.64 -6.88
C ILE A 342 -29.64 23.44 -7.29
N LYS A 343 -30.60 23.67 -8.22
CA LYS A 343 -31.46 22.61 -8.76
C LYS A 343 -30.86 22.08 -10.05
N GLY A 344 -30.95 20.78 -10.26
CA GLY A 344 -30.45 20.12 -11.46
C GLY A 344 -30.00 18.70 -11.18
N GLU A 345 -29.34 18.10 -12.14
CA GLU A 345 -28.73 16.78 -12.03
C GLU A 345 -27.22 16.92 -11.87
N LYS A 346 -26.59 15.97 -11.18
CA LYS A 346 -25.14 15.90 -11.09
C LYS A 346 -24.54 15.64 -12.46
N LEU A 347 -23.48 16.34 -12.77
CA LEU A 347 -22.69 16.09 -13.96
C LEU A 347 -21.80 14.85 -13.75
N GLN A 348 -21.93 13.88 -14.64
CA GLN A 348 -21.02 12.73 -14.67
C GLN A 348 -19.65 13.16 -15.21
N ARG A 349 -18.56 12.58 -14.69
CA ARG A 349 -17.27 12.72 -15.35
C ARG A 349 -17.25 11.94 -16.65
N ILE A 350 -16.47 12.41 -17.61
CA ILE A 350 -16.22 11.74 -18.89
C ILE A 350 -14.76 11.32 -18.94
N ILE A 351 -14.53 10.03 -19.09
CA ILE A 351 -13.21 9.43 -19.16
C ILE A 351 -12.97 8.91 -20.58
N ILE A 352 -12.00 9.50 -21.26
CA ILE A 352 -11.57 9.07 -22.59
C ILE A 352 -10.35 8.18 -22.44
N ALA A 353 -10.45 6.94 -22.88
CA ALA A 353 -9.38 5.96 -22.76
C ALA A 353 -8.84 5.54 -24.12
N LEU A 354 -7.51 5.45 -24.25
CA LEU A 354 -6.84 4.86 -25.40
C LEU A 354 -6.01 3.67 -24.93
N ASP A 355 -6.31 2.45 -25.42
CA ASP A 355 -5.54 1.24 -25.05
C ASP A 355 -4.13 1.23 -25.67
N GLU A 356 -3.95 1.83 -26.86
CA GLU A 356 -2.64 2.04 -27.47
C GLU A 356 -2.56 3.45 -28.07
N ALA A 357 -2.21 4.42 -27.22
CA ALA A 357 -2.08 5.82 -27.62
C ALA A 357 -1.03 6.05 -28.72
N GLY A 358 -0.05 5.15 -28.82
CA GLY A 358 0.96 5.18 -29.88
C GLY A 358 0.36 5.24 -31.29
N GLN A 359 -0.79 4.63 -31.52
CA GLN A 359 -1.47 4.66 -32.83
C GLN A 359 -1.98 6.05 -33.20
N ILE A 360 -2.47 6.80 -32.22
CA ILE A 360 -2.94 8.18 -32.44
C ILE A 360 -1.76 9.12 -32.60
N PHE A 361 -0.70 8.96 -31.81
CA PHE A 361 0.43 9.88 -31.76
C PHE A 361 1.53 9.59 -32.79
N THR A 362 1.50 8.44 -33.46
CA THR A 362 2.41 8.14 -34.58
C THR A 362 1.86 8.74 -35.87
N LYS A 363 2.74 9.33 -36.70
CA LYS A 363 2.37 9.87 -38.01
C LYS A 363 1.99 8.74 -38.97
N SER A 364 0.93 8.94 -39.73
CA SER A 364 0.56 8.07 -40.84
C SER A 364 1.16 8.56 -42.17
N ASN A 365 1.51 7.63 -43.02
CA ASN A 365 1.91 7.95 -44.42
C ASN A 365 0.71 8.23 -45.32
N ASP A 366 -0.48 7.76 -44.97
CA ASP A 366 -1.71 8.08 -45.67
C ASP A 366 -2.20 9.47 -45.27
N LYS A 367 -2.40 10.33 -46.26
CA LYS A 367 -2.74 11.75 -46.04
C LYS A 367 -4.06 11.91 -45.30
N LYS A 368 -5.09 11.16 -45.69
CA LYS A 368 -6.43 11.25 -45.09
C LYS A 368 -6.39 10.82 -43.63
N THR A 369 -5.77 9.66 -43.35
CA THR A 369 -5.61 9.13 -42.01
C THR A 369 -4.80 10.10 -41.13
N GLU A 370 -3.75 10.75 -41.67
CA GLU A 370 -2.93 11.70 -40.94
C GLU A 370 -3.72 12.99 -40.59
N GLU A 371 -4.63 13.45 -41.45
CA GLU A 371 -5.50 14.58 -41.13
C GLU A 371 -6.42 14.26 -39.96
N THR A 372 -7.09 13.10 -39.97
CA THR A 372 -7.91 12.59 -38.84
C THR A 372 -7.09 12.46 -37.56
N LEU A 373 -5.91 11.82 -37.61
CA LEU A 373 -5.02 11.69 -36.45
C LEU A 373 -4.57 13.05 -35.90
N LYS A 374 -4.26 14.02 -36.76
CA LYS A 374 -3.90 15.39 -36.33
C LYS A 374 -5.05 16.05 -35.57
N TYR A 375 -6.26 15.89 -36.07
CA TYR A 375 -7.44 16.45 -35.44
C TYR A 375 -7.68 15.82 -34.05
N ILE A 376 -7.59 14.51 -33.94
CA ILE A 376 -7.73 13.79 -32.67
C ILE A 376 -6.63 14.23 -31.69
N ARG A 377 -5.35 14.25 -32.11
CA ARG A 377 -4.21 14.72 -31.29
C ARG A 377 -4.42 16.14 -30.80
N TYR A 378 -4.85 17.06 -31.68
CA TYR A 378 -5.14 18.44 -31.30
C TYR A 378 -6.19 18.50 -30.19
N ASN A 379 -7.29 17.76 -30.30
CA ASN A 379 -8.34 17.76 -29.31
C ASN A 379 -7.89 17.12 -27.98
N ILE A 380 -7.16 16.01 -28.01
CA ILE A 380 -6.58 15.41 -26.81
C ILE A 380 -5.65 16.41 -26.12
N ASN A 381 -4.75 17.08 -26.86
CA ASN A 381 -3.87 18.09 -26.28
C ASN A 381 -4.66 19.28 -25.70
N LYS A 382 -5.72 19.72 -26.35
CA LYS A 382 -6.61 20.77 -25.83
C LYS A 382 -7.28 20.39 -24.51
N MET A 383 -7.52 19.11 -24.27
CA MET A 383 -8.08 18.63 -23.01
C MET A 383 -7.14 18.89 -21.82
N PHE A 384 -5.81 18.87 -21.99
CA PHE A 384 -4.85 19.14 -20.92
C PHE A 384 -5.04 20.54 -20.31
N SER A 385 -5.39 21.54 -21.11
CA SER A 385 -5.48 22.93 -20.67
C SER A 385 -6.87 23.38 -20.24
N THR A 386 -7.94 22.80 -20.84
CA THR A 386 -9.29 23.41 -20.77
C THR A 386 -10.40 22.50 -20.26
N TYR A 387 -10.26 21.18 -20.28
CA TYR A 387 -11.40 20.29 -20.04
C TYR A 387 -11.48 19.78 -18.60
N ARG A 388 -10.39 19.84 -17.82
CA ARG A 388 -10.32 19.35 -16.45
C ARG A 388 -11.43 19.87 -15.54
N TYR A 389 -11.63 21.20 -15.53
CA TYR A 389 -12.63 21.81 -14.65
C TYR A 389 -14.07 21.42 -15.00
N CYS A 390 -14.31 21.00 -16.26
CA CYS A 390 -15.59 20.45 -16.72
C CYS A 390 -15.75 18.95 -16.45
N GLY A 391 -14.77 18.28 -15.83
CA GLY A 391 -14.82 16.87 -15.50
C GLY A 391 -14.58 15.93 -16.68
N ILE A 392 -13.78 16.36 -17.67
CA ILE A 392 -13.39 15.54 -18.82
C ILE A 392 -11.91 15.20 -18.68
N HIS A 393 -11.58 13.91 -18.66
CA HIS A 393 -10.27 13.35 -18.35
C HIS A 393 -9.84 12.34 -19.40
N ALA A 394 -8.54 12.03 -19.48
CA ALA A 394 -8.06 10.96 -20.33
C ALA A 394 -7.12 9.98 -19.62
N ILE A 395 -7.20 8.71 -20.00
CA ILE A 395 -6.29 7.64 -19.60
C ILE A 395 -5.66 7.07 -20.86
N LEU A 396 -4.35 7.25 -21.01
CA LEU A 396 -3.60 6.89 -22.21
C LEU A 396 -2.68 5.70 -21.88
N ALA A 397 -2.94 4.52 -22.46
CA ALA A 397 -2.03 3.40 -22.35
C ALA A 397 -1.11 3.33 -23.59
N THR A 398 0.16 2.97 -23.41
CA THR A 398 1.12 2.82 -24.52
C THR A 398 2.22 1.81 -24.21
N GLN A 399 2.63 1.05 -25.23
CA GLN A 399 3.77 0.15 -25.14
C GLN A 399 5.10 0.85 -25.44
N VAL A 400 5.04 1.87 -26.28
CA VAL A 400 6.21 2.61 -26.73
C VAL A 400 6.05 4.08 -26.35
N PRO A 401 6.52 4.48 -25.15
CA PRO A 401 6.59 5.88 -24.83
C PRO A 401 7.47 6.59 -25.86
N SER A 402 6.90 7.59 -26.53
CA SER A 402 7.59 8.41 -27.52
C SER A 402 7.53 9.88 -27.11
N ALA A 403 8.45 10.71 -27.61
CA ALA A 403 8.43 12.13 -27.36
C ALA A 403 7.14 12.81 -27.88
N SER A 404 6.46 12.20 -28.85
CA SER A 404 5.18 12.69 -29.38
C SER A 404 4.01 12.45 -28.41
N ILE A 405 4.10 11.43 -27.54
CA ILE A 405 3.11 11.15 -26.48
C ILE A 405 3.48 11.93 -25.21
N PHE A 406 4.77 11.92 -24.83
CA PHE A 406 5.29 12.54 -23.62
C PHE A 406 5.81 13.95 -23.90
N THR A 407 4.94 14.82 -24.42
CA THR A 407 5.22 16.26 -24.52
C THR A 407 5.42 16.85 -23.13
N GLU A 408 5.98 18.05 -23.04
CA GLU A 408 6.13 18.74 -21.75
C GLU A 408 4.78 18.92 -21.05
N GLU A 409 3.72 19.27 -21.79
CA GLU A 409 2.37 19.41 -21.26
C GLU A 409 1.85 18.10 -20.64
N VAL A 410 2.06 16.97 -21.29
CA VAL A 410 1.70 15.66 -20.75
C VAL A 410 2.48 15.36 -19.48
N ARG A 411 3.79 15.65 -19.46
CA ARG A 411 4.65 15.37 -18.29
C ARG A 411 4.26 16.17 -17.06
N TYR A 412 3.84 17.42 -17.24
CA TYR A 412 3.46 18.29 -16.13
C TYR A 412 2.01 18.12 -15.66
N ASN A 413 1.11 17.66 -16.54
CA ASN A 413 -0.33 17.60 -16.25
C ASN A 413 -0.88 16.15 -16.18
N SER A 414 -0.02 15.14 -16.02
CA SER A 414 -0.46 13.75 -15.89
C SER A 414 0.20 13.03 -14.74
N ASP A 415 -0.57 12.16 -14.09
CA ASP A 415 0.00 11.05 -13.33
C ASP A 415 0.57 10.03 -14.31
N ARG A 416 1.73 9.48 -14.00
CA ARG A 416 2.41 8.55 -14.90
C ARG A 416 2.83 7.30 -14.16
N ILE A 417 2.43 6.16 -14.71
CA ILE A 417 2.80 4.84 -14.18
C ILE A 417 3.46 4.02 -15.27
N CYS A 418 4.42 3.21 -14.91
CA CYS A 418 5.14 2.35 -15.83
C CYS A 418 5.27 0.95 -15.26
N GLY A 419 4.71 -0.03 -15.98
CA GLY A 419 4.98 -1.44 -15.74
C GLY A 419 6.37 -1.83 -16.23
N LYS A 420 6.73 -3.11 -16.15
CA LYS A 420 8.04 -3.60 -16.63
C LYS A 420 8.45 -2.99 -17.96
N ALA A 421 9.61 -2.33 -17.98
CA ALA A 421 10.20 -1.68 -19.16
C ALA A 421 11.73 -1.85 -19.17
N ASN A 422 12.39 -1.48 -20.25
CA ASN A 422 13.83 -1.25 -20.21
C ASN A 422 14.14 0.11 -19.56
N LYS A 423 15.41 0.38 -19.27
CA LYS A 423 15.83 1.60 -18.57
C LYS A 423 15.41 2.88 -19.33
N ILE A 424 15.63 2.92 -20.64
CA ILE A 424 15.33 4.10 -21.48
C ILE A 424 13.81 4.38 -21.47
N LEU A 425 13.00 3.35 -21.68
CA LEU A 425 11.53 3.49 -21.67
C LEU A 425 11.01 3.88 -20.29
N SER A 426 11.61 3.35 -19.22
CA SER A 426 11.25 3.73 -17.85
C SER A 426 11.56 5.21 -17.59
N GLU A 427 12.76 5.66 -17.92
CA GLU A 427 13.17 7.06 -17.76
C GLU A 427 12.30 8.01 -18.62
N MET A 428 11.91 7.60 -19.83
CA MET A 428 11.02 8.38 -20.69
C MET A 428 9.60 8.48 -20.12
N ALA A 429 9.08 7.37 -19.55
CA ALA A 429 7.71 7.30 -19.06
C ALA A 429 7.50 7.99 -17.71
N ILE A 430 8.41 7.76 -16.75
CA ILE A 430 8.22 8.17 -15.35
C ILE A 430 9.41 8.96 -14.78
N ASP A 431 10.32 9.46 -15.62
CA ASP A 431 11.54 10.19 -15.23
C ASP A 431 12.44 9.41 -14.24
N SER A 432 12.33 8.08 -14.22
CA SER A 432 13.04 7.20 -13.29
C SER A 432 13.33 5.83 -13.92
N PRO A 433 14.48 5.21 -13.62
CA PRO A 433 14.78 3.85 -14.08
C PRO A 433 14.02 2.75 -13.32
N LYS A 434 13.16 3.08 -12.35
CA LYS A 434 12.52 2.13 -11.43
C LYS A 434 11.79 0.99 -12.14
N ALA A 435 11.00 1.27 -13.17
CA ALA A 435 10.29 0.24 -13.91
C ALA A 435 11.22 -0.79 -14.61
N SER A 436 12.48 -0.45 -14.82
CA SER A 436 13.46 -1.39 -15.39
C SER A 436 13.90 -2.47 -14.38
N THR A 437 13.75 -2.22 -13.09
CA THR A 437 14.10 -3.16 -12.03
C THR A 437 12.99 -4.16 -11.74
N ILE A 438 11.75 -3.90 -12.21
CA ILE A 438 10.61 -4.81 -12.06
C ILE A 438 10.91 -6.14 -12.73
N SER A 439 10.67 -7.24 -12.03
CA SER A 439 10.88 -8.59 -12.56
C SER A 439 9.98 -8.87 -13.78
N LYS A 440 10.50 -9.61 -14.76
CA LYS A 440 9.67 -10.07 -15.91
C LYS A 440 8.53 -10.99 -15.48
N LYS A 441 8.61 -11.59 -14.30
CA LYS A 441 7.57 -12.47 -13.75
C LYS A 441 6.47 -11.69 -13.03
N SER A 442 6.74 -10.45 -12.60
CA SER A 442 5.83 -9.61 -11.84
C SER A 442 4.90 -8.85 -12.79
N LYS A 443 3.85 -9.54 -13.27
CA LYS A 443 2.79 -8.92 -14.08
C LYS A 443 1.90 -8.05 -13.21
N GLY A 444 1.51 -6.87 -13.72
CA GLY A 444 0.67 -5.92 -12.99
C GLY A 444 1.41 -5.17 -11.87
N HIS A 445 2.74 -5.24 -11.86
CA HIS A 445 3.56 -4.43 -10.96
C HIS A 445 4.03 -3.18 -11.70
N PHE A 446 3.82 -2.02 -11.08
CA PHE A 446 4.07 -0.70 -11.67
C PHE A 446 4.90 0.18 -10.75
N ALA A 447 5.66 1.09 -11.35
CA ALA A 447 6.30 2.22 -10.68
C ALA A 447 5.63 3.52 -11.12
N THR A 448 5.50 4.48 -10.22
CA THR A 448 4.94 5.81 -10.48
C THR A 448 6.02 6.84 -10.74
N SER A 449 5.67 7.97 -11.36
CA SER A 449 6.56 9.13 -11.51
C SER A 449 6.92 9.79 -10.17
N LEU A 450 6.16 9.53 -9.11
CA LEU A 450 6.45 9.98 -7.74
C LEU A 450 7.41 9.06 -7.01
N GLY A 451 7.85 7.97 -7.63
CA GLY A 451 8.83 7.04 -7.08
C GLY A 451 8.25 5.92 -6.21
N THR A 452 6.94 5.79 -6.09
CA THR A 452 6.28 4.66 -5.43
C THR A 452 6.15 3.47 -6.37
N GLU A 453 5.95 2.27 -5.81
CA GLU A 453 5.68 1.04 -6.56
C GLU A 453 4.44 0.36 -5.99
N PHE A 454 3.63 -0.22 -6.85
CA PHE A 454 2.42 -0.92 -6.45
C PHE A 454 2.14 -2.16 -7.31
N GLN A 455 1.34 -3.06 -6.78
CA GLN A 455 0.75 -4.20 -7.49
C GLN A 455 -0.71 -3.89 -7.77
N GLY A 456 -1.07 -3.83 -9.05
CA GLY A 456 -2.45 -3.62 -9.51
C GLY A 456 -3.36 -4.81 -9.21
N TYR A 457 -4.67 -4.58 -9.25
CA TYR A 457 -5.68 -5.59 -8.98
C TYR A 457 -6.14 -6.31 -10.23
N LEU A 458 -6.38 -7.62 -10.12
CA LEU A 458 -7.17 -8.38 -11.08
C LEU A 458 -8.64 -8.34 -10.67
N PHE A 459 -9.53 -8.31 -11.65
CA PHE A 459 -10.97 -8.43 -11.43
C PHE A 459 -11.60 -9.32 -12.50
N PHE A 460 -12.81 -9.79 -12.21
CA PHE A 460 -13.62 -10.55 -13.15
C PHE A 460 -14.84 -9.71 -13.53
N GLU A 461 -14.99 -9.38 -14.80
CA GLU A 461 -16.04 -8.51 -15.31
C GLU A 461 -17.45 -9.01 -14.93
N LYS A 462 -17.66 -10.34 -15.01
CA LYS A 462 -18.93 -10.98 -14.63
C LYS A 462 -19.35 -10.65 -13.19
N ASP A 463 -18.38 -10.57 -12.27
CA ASP A 463 -18.67 -10.38 -10.85
C ASP A 463 -18.89 -8.89 -10.54
N VAL A 464 -18.14 -8.03 -11.21
CA VAL A 464 -18.13 -6.59 -10.94
C VAL A 464 -19.31 -5.89 -11.63
N PHE A 465 -19.61 -6.25 -12.89
CA PHE A 465 -20.64 -5.58 -13.70
C PHE A 465 -22.05 -6.15 -13.56
N LYS A 466 -22.26 -7.16 -12.73
CA LYS A 466 -23.55 -7.84 -12.54
C LYS A 466 -24.76 -6.90 -12.37
N ASN A 467 -24.55 -5.74 -11.76
CA ASN A 467 -25.61 -4.76 -11.49
C ASN A 467 -25.53 -3.52 -12.40
N CYS A 468 -24.62 -3.50 -13.38
CA CYS A 468 -24.36 -2.34 -14.25
C CYS A 468 -24.88 -2.55 -15.68
N GLU A 469 -25.45 -3.72 -16.01
CA GLU A 469 -25.95 -4.05 -17.33
C GLU A 469 -27.16 -3.18 -17.69
N LYS A 470 -27.32 -2.89 -18.99
CA LYS A 470 -28.51 -2.22 -19.53
C LYS A 470 -29.74 -3.06 -19.18
N GLN A 471 -30.67 -2.52 -18.41
CA GLN A 471 -31.99 -3.13 -18.26
C GLN A 471 -32.67 -3.10 -19.62
N GLY A 472 -32.85 -4.28 -20.25
CA GLY A 472 -33.58 -4.44 -21.48
C GLY A 472 -32.73 -4.78 -22.71
N ALA A 473 -32.03 -5.92 -22.69
CA ALA A 473 -31.85 -6.71 -23.90
C ALA A 473 -32.71 -7.96 -23.73
N ASP A 474 -33.92 -7.90 -24.27
CA ASP A 474 -34.80 -9.06 -24.37
C ASP A 474 -34.05 -10.24 -24.97
N SER A 475 -34.05 -11.32 -24.22
CA SER A 475 -33.66 -12.66 -24.65
C SER A 475 -34.52 -13.14 -25.83
N ASN A 476 -34.15 -12.77 -27.02
CA ASN A 476 -34.60 -13.44 -28.25
C ASN A 476 -33.40 -14.22 -28.83
N GLU A 477 -32.94 -15.22 -28.10
CA GLU A 477 -32.31 -16.37 -28.73
C GLU A 477 -33.45 -17.22 -29.35
N HIS A 478 -33.76 -16.94 -30.56
CA HIS A 478 -34.44 -17.93 -31.42
C HIS A 478 -33.45 -19.06 -31.66
N THR A 479 -33.64 -20.14 -30.91
CA THR A 479 -33.21 -21.48 -31.32
C THR A 479 -33.85 -21.78 -32.67
N THR A 480 -33.07 -21.72 -33.71
CA THR A 480 -33.38 -22.44 -34.96
C THR A 480 -32.55 -23.71 -34.95
N ASP A 481 -33.15 -24.77 -34.39
CA ASP A 481 -32.83 -26.13 -34.79
C ASP A 481 -33.22 -26.29 -36.25
N ASN A 482 -32.22 -26.60 -37.09
CA ASN A 482 -32.33 -27.50 -38.25
C ASN A 482 -30.94 -27.93 -38.70
#